data_030ac554a57d99d6912bf00d9312bd29
#
_entry.id   030ac554a57d99d6912bf00d9312bd29
#
_cell.length_a   1.000
_cell.length_b   1.000
_cell.length_c   1.000
_cell.angle_alpha   90.00
_cell.angle_beta   90.00
_cell.angle_gamma   90.00
#
_symmetry.space_group_name_H-M   'P 1'
#
loop_
_entity.id
_entity.type
_entity.pdbx_description
1 polymer ?
#
loop_
_entity_poly.entity_id
_entity_poly.type
_entity_poly.pdbx_seq_one_letter_code
_entity_poly.pdbx_strand_id
1 'polypeptide(L)'
;MEKEGADYLIIQSNMMTSAMVAKDLAALKLSTKMICLNWAIDEMWVDLVKEAGEGVYGCIPYALWSDENLPGVRVMHQVSNKYHRNIRTRPCHYVQGFVAAMLLEEALKRVPTKPTGKQIREAFETFRNVDTGGLLPPVTYTATSHEPCNSLRIYQVKKGKLVPVTNYITVSR
;
A
#
# COMPACT_ATOMS: atom_id res chain seq x y z
N MET A 1 16.09 23.82 0.00
CA MET A 1 14.62 23.92 -0.15
C MET A 1 14.11 25.33 0.14
N GLU A 2 14.43 25.93 1.27
CA GLU A 2 13.94 27.27 1.62
C GLU A 2 14.40 28.36 0.65
N LYS A 3 15.65 28.30 0.18
CA LYS A 3 16.20 29.27 -0.79
C LYS A 3 15.68 29.13 -2.22
N GLU A 4 15.17 27.95 -2.59
CA GLU A 4 14.73 27.64 -3.96
C GLU A 4 13.21 27.55 -4.11
N GLY A 5 12.45 27.70 -3.00
CA GLY A 5 10.99 27.80 -3.04
C GLY A 5 10.26 26.57 -3.55
N ALA A 6 10.68 25.35 -3.15
CA ALA A 6 10.00 24.13 -3.58
C ALA A 6 8.60 24.02 -2.96
N ASP A 7 7.57 24.00 -3.78
CA ASP A 7 6.16 23.86 -3.36
C ASP A 7 5.84 22.43 -2.89
N TYR A 8 6.49 21.43 -3.48
CA TYR A 8 6.26 20.02 -3.22
C TYR A 8 7.54 19.26 -2.97
N LEU A 9 7.51 18.35 -2.00
CA LEU A 9 8.52 17.33 -1.75
C LEU A 9 7.93 15.96 -2.00
N ILE A 10 8.40 15.27 -3.03
CA ILE A 10 8.01 13.87 -3.29
C ILE A 10 9.06 12.97 -2.67
N ILE A 11 8.65 12.05 -1.79
CA ILE A 11 9.56 11.14 -1.10
C ILE A 11 9.22 9.67 -1.36
N GLN A 12 10.23 8.92 -1.79
CA GLN A 12 10.23 7.46 -1.82
C GLN A 12 11.28 6.97 -0.84
N SER A 13 10.82 6.44 0.29
CA SER A 13 11.70 5.95 1.35
C SER A 13 10.95 4.93 2.21
N ASN A 14 11.59 4.44 3.27
CA ASN A 14 10.85 3.74 4.32
C ASN A 14 10.09 4.73 5.23
N MET A 15 9.15 4.18 5.99
CA MET A 15 8.28 4.91 6.90
C MET A 15 9.04 5.76 7.93
N MET A 16 10.15 5.28 8.47
CA MET A 16 10.90 6.00 9.51
C MET A 16 11.57 7.25 8.94
N THR A 17 12.21 7.14 7.78
CA THR A 17 12.86 8.28 7.12
C THR A 17 11.85 9.35 6.72
N SER A 18 10.72 8.96 6.14
CA SER A 18 9.68 9.93 5.76
C SER A 18 9.05 10.60 6.98
N ALA A 19 8.92 9.89 8.10
CA ALA A 19 8.44 10.46 9.35
C ALA A 19 9.40 11.53 9.93
N MET A 20 10.70 11.29 9.84
CA MET A 20 11.70 12.29 10.25
C MET A 20 11.57 13.56 9.39
N VAL A 21 11.49 13.39 8.07
CA VAL A 21 11.33 14.52 7.14
C VAL A 21 10.05 15.30 7.42
N ALA A 22 8.93 14.64 7.68
CA ALA A 22 7.67 15.33 8.04
C ALA A 22 7.81 16.16 9.32
N LYS A 23 8.48 15.62 10.34
CA LYS A 23 8.75 16.33 11.59
C LYS A 23 9.69 17.51 11.38
N ASP A 24 10.71 17.37 10.54
CA ASP A 24 11.65 18.46 10.23
C ASP A 24 10.94 19.58 9.46
N LEU A 25 10.11 19.27 8.46
CA LEU A 25 9.29 20.25 7.75
C LEU A 25 8.39 21.05 8.70
N ALA A 26 7.74 20.36 9.64
CA ALA A 26 6.89 20.99 10.64
C ALA A 26 7.70 21.86 11.63
N ALA A 27 8.84 21.36 12.12
CA ALA A 27 9.70 22.10 13.05
C ALA A 27 10.29 23.36 12.43
N LEU A 28 10.66 23.28 11.14
CA LEU A 28 11.18 24.42 10.36
C LEU A 28 10.08 25.34 9.83
N LYS A 29 8.80 24.98 10.07
CA LYS A 29 7.62 25.74 9.59
C LYS A 29 7.62 26.00 8.09
N LEU A 30 8.12 25.03 7.31
CA LEU A 30 8.14 25.12 5.85
C LEU A 30 6.75 24.90 5.27
N SER A 31 6.37 25.68 4.26
CA SER A 31 5.10 25.56 3.54
C SER A 31 5.10 24.46 2.48
N THR A 32 6.24 23.82 2.25
CA THR A 32 6.41 22.75 1.28
C THR A 32 5.47 21.56 1.58
N LYS A 33 4.64 21.20 0.62
CA LYS A 33 3.71 20.07 0.75
C LYS A 33 4.44 18.75 0.51
N MET A 34 4.24 17.79 1.40
CA MET A 34 4.87 16.49 1.29
C MET A 34 3.96 15.47 0.62
N ILE A 35 4.50 14.70 -0.33
CA ILE A 35 3.85 13.60 -1.01
C ILE A 35 4.69 12.36 -0.78
N CYS A 36 4.14 11.41 -0.03
CA CYS A 36 4.77 10.11 0.23
C CYS A 36 4.33 9.10 -0.81
N LEU A 37 5.29 8.43 -1.44
CA LEU A 37 5.00 7.29 -2.30
C LEU A 37 4.77 6.03 -1.46
N ASN A 38 4.45 4.95 -2.12
CA ASN A 38 4.03 3.68 -1.56
C ASN A 38 4.90 3.25 -0.35
N TRP A 39 5.43 2.90 0.31
CA TRP A 39 6.18 2.47 1.48
C TRP A 39 6.55 3.58 2.48
N ALA A 40 6.37 4.83 2.10
CA ALA A 40 6.76 5.97 2.90
C ALA A 40 5.65 6.43 3.85
N ILE A 41 4.43 5.92 3.72
CA ILE A 41 3.28 6.32 4.54
C ILE A 41 2.29 5.17 4.72
N ASP A 42 1.77 5.02 5.91
CA ASP A 42 0.65 4.17 6.28
C ASP A 42 -0.02 4.68 7.57
N GLU A 43 -0.96 3.91 8.12
CA GLU A 43 -1.66 4.28 9.35
C GLU A 43 -0.72 4.38 10.57
N MET A 44 0.29 3.51 10.65
CA MET A 44 1.29 3.56 11.73
C MET A 44 2.20 4.79 11.60
N TRP A 45 2.48 5.23 10.36
CA TRP A 45 3.21 6.47 10.11
C TRP A 45 2.42 7.68 10.65
N VAL A 46 1.10 7.72 10.42
CA VAL A 46 0.25 8.80 10.95
C VAL A 46 0.33 8.87 12.47
N ASP A 47 0.25 7.72 13.14
CA ASP A 47 0.38 7.62 14.60
C ASP A 47 1.77 8.09 15.09
N LEU A 48 2.82 7.86 14.29
CA LEU A 48 4.19 8.22 14.62
C LEU A 48 4.46 9.73 14.50
N VAL A 49 3.90 10.38 13.48
CA VAL A 49 4.15 11.81 13.19
C VAL A 49 3.13 12.73 13.84
N LYS A 50 1.94 12.23 14.13
CA LYS A 50 0.82 12.99 14.71
C LYS A 50 0.53 14.28 13.93
N GLU A 51 0.51 15.42 14.60
CA GLU A 51 0.19 16.74 14.02
C GLU A 51 1.16 17.14 12.89
N ALA A 52 2.42 16.67 12.93
CA ALA A 52 3.40 16.93 11.86
C ALA A 52 3.04 16.27 10.52
N GLY A 53 2.13 15.29 10.54
CA GLY A 53 1.63 14.63 9.35
C GLY A 53 0.40 15.27 8.73
N GLU A 54 -0.22 16.26 9.38
CA GLU A 54 -1.46 16.84 8.88
C GLU A 54 -1.26 17.48 7.50
N GLY A 55 -2.15 17.14 6.56
CA GLY A 55 -2.08 17.62 5.18
C GLY A 55 -1.13 16.86 4.25
N VAL A 56 -0.29 15.95 4.76
CA VAL A 56 0.61 15.12 3.94
C VAL A 56 -0.21 14.19 3.03
N TYR A 57 0.24 14.04 1.79
CA TYR A 57 -0.37 13.14 0.82
C TYR A 57 0.34 11.79 0.77
N GLY A 58 -0.40 10.73 0.49
CA GLY A 58 0.10 9.37 0.28
C GLY A 58 -0.43 8.75 -1.00
N CYS A 59 0.46 8.18 -1.82
CA CYS A 59 0.10 7.41 -3.01
C CYS A 59 0.09 5.92 -2.65
N ILE A 60 -1.08 5.34 -2.42
CA ILE A 60 -1.23 3.99 -1.85
C ILE A 60 -2.04 3.10 -2.80
N PRO A 61 -1.47 2.00 -3.32
CA PRO A 61 -2.19 1.06 -4.17
C PRO A 61 -2.98 0.00 -3.39
N TYR A 62 -2.70 -0.19 -2.10
CA TYR A 62 -3.30 -1.22 -1.26
C TYR A 62 -4.45 -0.67 -0.43
N ALA A 63 -5.32 -1.56 0.03
CA ALA A 63 -6.25 -1.27 1.12
C ALA A 63 -5.48 -0.95 2.41
N LEU A 64 -6.07 -0.13 3.27
CA LEU A 64 -5.57 0.11 4.61
C LEU A 64 -6.03 -1.00 5.55
N TRP A 65 -5.32 -1.18 6.67
CA TRP A 65 -5.75 -2.11 7.72
C TRP A 65 -7.14 -1.79 8.24
N SER A 66 -7.52 -0.51 8.33
CA SER A 66 -8.83 -0.04 8.79
C SER A 66 -9.97 -0.16 7.79
N ASP A 67 -9.73 -0.59 6.55
CA ASP A 67 -10.77 -0.74 5.52
C ASP A 67 -11.64 -2.00 5.73
N GLU A 68 -12.21 -2.17 6.94
CA GLU A 68 -12.94 -3.37 7.38
C GLU A 68 -14.20 -3.68 6.55
N ASN A 69 -14.70 -2.73 5.76
CA ASN A 69 -15.76 -2.95 4.79
C ASN A 69 -15.35 -3.86 3.62
N LEU A 70 -14.03 -4.01 3.36
CA LEU A 70 -13.52 -4.83 2.28
C LEU A 70 -13.43 -6.33 2.68
N PRO A 71 -13.91 -7.25 1.83
CA PRO A 71 -13.85 -8.69 2.12
C PRO A 71 -12.44 -9.19 2.41
N GLY A 72 -11.46 -8.78 1.62
CA GLY A 72 -10.05 -9.18 1.80
C GLY A 72 -9.46 -8.71 3.12
N VAL A 73 -9.81 -7.49 3.58
CA VAL A 73 -9.37 -6.97 4.88
C VAL A 73 -9.97 -7.80 6.01
N ARG A 74 -11.24 -8.19 5.94
CA ARG A 74 -11.85 -9.06 6.95
C ARG A 74 -11.16 -10.43 7.02
N VAL A 75 -10.86 -11.04 5.89
CA VAL A 75 -10.10 -12.32 5.85
C VAL A 75 -8.71 -12.13 6.45
N MET A 76 -8.01 -11.06 6.10
CA MET A 76 -6.70 -10.73 6.64
C MET A 76 -6.74 -10.55 8.16
N HIS A 77 -7.76 -9.88 8.71
CA HIS A 77 -7.98 -9.75 10.14
C HIS A 77 -8.23 -11.10 10.82
N GLN A 78 -9.06 -11.96 10.23
CA GLN A 78 -9.32 -13.31 10.76
C GLN A 78 -8.02 -14.12 10.86
N VAL A 79 -7.21 -14.12 9.82
CA VAL A 79 -5.90 -14.81 9.81
C VAL A 79 -4.97 -14.21 10.86
N SER A 80 -4.84 -12.89 10.90
CA SER A 80 -4.01 -12.22 11.91
C SER A 80 -4.45 -12.56 13.34
N ASN A 81 -5.74 -12.54 13.62
CA ASN A 81 -6.27 -12.85 14.95
C ASN A 81 -6.09 -14.33 15.34
N LYS A 82 -6.14 -15.23 14.37
CA LYS A 82 -5.91 -16.65 14.60
C LYS A 82 -4.48 -16.96 15.05
N TYR A 83 -3.50 -16.32 14.43
CA TYR A 83 -2.08 -16.63 14.64
C TYR A 83 -1.35 -15.62 15.53
N HIS A 84 -1.85 -14.39 15.60
CA HIS A 84 -1.23 -13.28 16.32
C HIS A 84 -2.29 -12.46 17.06
N ARG A 85 -2.80 -13.01 18.16
CA ARG A 85 -3.82 -12.36 18.98
C ARG A 85 -3.33 -11.02 19.54
N ASN A 86 -4.28 -10.08 19.74
CA ASN A 86 -4.05 -8.78 20.37
C ASN A 86 -3.24 -7.75 19.55
N ILE A 87 -3.08 -7.94 18.26
CA ILE A 87 -2.48 -6.92 17.40
C ILE A 87 -3.59 -6.04 16.85
N ARG A 88 -3.58 -4.76 17.24
CA ARG A 88 -4.63 -3.79 16.88
C ARG A 88 -4.46 -3.21 15.47
N THR A 89 -3.23 -3.10 14.98
CA THR A 89 -2.91 -2.56 13.66
C THR A 89 -1.70 -3.23 13.06
N ARG A 90 -1.58 -3.19 11.75
CA ARG A 90 -0.45 -3.73 10.98
C ARG A 90 0.02 -2.69 9.97
N PRO A 91 1.32 -2.63 9.68
CA PRO A 91 1.84 -1.75 8.64
C PRO A 91 1.38 -2.19 7.24
N CYS A 92 1.45 -1.29 6.28
CA CYS A 92 1.13 -1.60 4.87
C CYS A 92 1.92 -2.80 4.32
N HIS A 93 3.13 -3.03 4.81
CA HIS A 93 3.95 -4.20 4.43
C HIS A 93 3.29 -5.54 4.78
N TYR A 94 2.49 -5.57 5.86
CA TYR A 94 1.72 -6.77 6.19
C TYR A 94 0.64 -7.03 5.15
N VAL A 95 -0.08 -5.99 4.72
CA VAL A 95 -1.10 -6.10 3.66
C VAL A 95 -0.46 -6.57 2.36
N GLN A 96 0.70 -6.02 2.00
CA GLN A 96 1.46 -6.42 0.81
C GLN A 96 1.86 -7.89 0.86
N GLY A 97 2.43 -8.34 1.98
CA GLY A 97 2.81 -9.75 2.19
C GLY A 97 1.61 -10.68 2.15
N PHE A 98 0.48 -10.25 2.73
CA PHE A 98 -0.76 -11.04 2.69
C PHE A 98 -1.29 -11.21 1.26
N VAL A 99 -1.32 -10.13 0.48
CA VAL A 99 -1.70 -10.18 -0.95
C VAL A 99 -0.76 -11.07 -1.75
N ALA A 100 0.55 -10.96 -1.53
CA ALA A 100 1.52 -11.81 -2.20
C ALA A 100 1.27 -13.30 -1.91
N ALA A 101 0.96 -13.65 -0.65
CA ALA A 101 0.62 -15.02 -0.26
C ALA A 101 -0.70 -15.49 -0.91
N MET A 102 -1.74 -14.65 -0.96
CA MET A 102 -3.00 -14.97 -1.64
C MET A 102 -2.80 -15.24 -3.13
N LEU A 103 -2.02 -14.39 -3.80
CA LEU A 103 -1.73 -14.57 -5.24
C LEU A 103 -0.89 -15.82 -5.49
N LEU A 104 0.07 -16.13 -4.61
CA LEU A 104 0.84 -17.36 -4.70
C LEU A 104 -0.07 -18.58 -4.49
N GLU A 105 -0.95 -18.57 -3.50
CA GLU A 105 -1.95 -19.64 -3.27
C GLU A 105 -2.79 -19.86 -4.52
N GLU A 106 -3.28 -18.78 -5.15
CA GLU A 106 -4.07 -18.87 -6.37
C GLU A 106 -3.27 -19.45 -7.55
N ALA A 107 -1.98 -19.10 -7.68
CA ALA A 107 -1.10 -19.69 -8.67
C ALA A 107 -0.86 -21.19 -8.41
N LEU A 108 -0.65 -21.58 -7.14
CA LEU A 108 -0.42 -22.96 -6.75
C LEU A 108 -1.63 -23.86 -6.99
N LYS A 109 -2.85 -23.34 -6.97
CA LYS A 109 -4.08 -24.10 -7.35
C LYS A 109 -4.12 -24.47 -8.83
N ARG A 110 -3.31 -23.81 -9.67
CA ARG A 110 -3.28 -23.99 -11.14
C ARG A 110 -2.14 -24.90 -11.64
N VAL A 111 -1.33 -25.41 -10.74
CA VAL A 111 -0.15 -26.22 -11.06
C VAL A 111 -0.19 -27.58 -10.36
N PRO A 112 0.54 -28.60 -10.85
CA PRO A 112 0.60 -29.91 -10.20
C PRO A 112 1.29 -29.85 -8.83
N THR A 113 1.12 -30.89 -8.03
CA THR A 113 1.85 -31.08 -6.77
C THR A 113 3.36 -31.09 -7.06
N LYS A 114 4.14 -30.29 -6.34
CA LYS A 114 5.59 -30.07 -6.54
C LYS A 114 5.91 -29.39 -7.88
N PRO A 115 5.41 -28.16 -8.11
CA PRO A 115 5.69 -27.43 -9.33
C PRO A 115 7.14 -26.93 -9.38
N THR A 116 7.64 -26.75 -10.58
CA THR A 116 8.87 -25.99 -10.85
C THR A 116 8.59 -24.50 -10.80
N GLY A 117 9.63 -23.68 -10.59
CA GLY A 117 9.49 -22.22 -10.64
C GLY A 117 8.93 -21.71 -12.00
N LYS A 118 9.27 -22.39 -13.12
CA LYS A 118 8.72 -22.10 -14.43
C LYS A 118 7.18 -22.28 -14.45
N GLN A 119 6.69 -23.40 -13.93
CA GLN A 119 5.25 -23.67 -13.88
C GLN A 119 4.50 -22.68 -12.99
N ILE A 120 5.08 -22.26 -11.87
CA ILE A 120 4.49 -21.22 -11.02
C ILE A 120 4.43 -19.88 -11.78
N ARG A 121 5.50 -19.49 -12.47
CA ARG A 121 5.49 -18.27 -13.30
C ARG A 121 4.41 -18.34 -14.37
N GLU A 122 4.34 -19.43 -15.12
CA GLU A 122 3.33 -19.64 -16.17
C GLU A 122 1.90 -19.58 -15.59
N ALA A 123 1.68 -20.09 -14.37
CA ALA A 123 0.40 -19.97 -13.68
C ALA A 123 0.06 -18.48 -13.36
N PHE A 124 1.01 -17.71 -12.86
CA PHE A 124 0.81 -16.26 -12.68
C PHE A 124 0.45 -15.55 -13.99
N GLU A 125 1.13 -15.89 -15.07
CA GLU A 125 0.89 -15.29 -16.40
C GLU A 125 -0.52 -15.59 -16.97
N THR A 126 -1.27 -16.52 -16.35
CA THR A 126 -2.69 -16.77 -16.67
C THR A 126 -3.67 -15.89 -15.91
N PHE A 127 -3.20 -15.09 -14.97
CA PHE A 127 -4.10 -14.26 -14.17
C PHE A 127 -4.78 -13.19 -15.02
N ARG A 128 -6.10 -13.08 -14.91
CA ARG A 128 -6.91 -12.05 -15.57
C ARG A 128 -7.93 -11.55 -14.57
N ASN A 129 -7.78 -10.31 -14.13
CA ASN A 129 -8.67 -9.64 -13.18
C ASN A 129 -8.90 -10.46 -11.89
N VAL A 130 -7.84 -11.08 -11.36
CA VAL A 130 -7.95 -11.85 -10.11
C VAL A 130 -8.33 -10.91 -8.98
N ASP A 131 -9.46 -11.22 -8.34
CA ASP A 131 -9.97 -10.43 -7.20
C ASP A 131 -9.24 -10.81 -5.92
N THR A 132 -8.73 -9.81 -5.22
CA THR A 132 -8.08 -9.95 -3.90
C THR A 132 -9.03 -9.56 -2.76
N GLY A 133 -10.32 -9.46 -3.01
CA GLY A 133 -11.30 -8.97 -2.04
C GLY A 133 -11.13 -7.49 -1.72
N GLY A 134 -10.59 -6.72 -2.68
CA GLY A 134 -10.37 -5.28 -2.56
C GLY A 134 -9.06 -4.89 -1.89
N LEU A 135 -8.17 -5.83 -1.54
CA LEU A 135 -6.84 -5.51 -1.00
C LEU A 135 -5.95 -4.80 -2.03
N LEU A 136 -6.11 -5.16 -3.31
CA LEU A 136 -5.58 -4.48 -4.49
C LEU A 136 -6.70 -4.31 -5.52
N PRO A 137 -6.57 -3.39 -6.48
CA PRO A 137 -7.33 -3.49 -7.72
C PRO A 137 -7.16 -4.86 -8.38
N PRO A 138 -8.10 -5.33 -9.22
CA PRO A 138 -8.02 -6.63 -9.87
C PRO A 138 -6.68 -6.87 -10.56
N VAL A 139 -6.07 -8.02 -10.28
CA VAL A 139 -4.69 -8.35 -10.68
C VAL A 139 -4.67 -9.07 -12.01
N THR A 140 -3.86 -8.60 -12.94
CA THR A 140 -3.60 -9.24 -14.22
C THR A 140 -2.11 -9.37 -14.46
N TYR A 141 -1.65 -10.59 -14.80
CA TYR A 141 -0.30 -10.84 -15.30
C TYR A 141 -0.37 -11.40 -16.72
N THR A 142 0.64 -11.10 -17.51
CA THR A 142 0.81 -11.66 -18.87
C THR A 142 2.26 -12.11 -19.05
N ALA A 143 2.53 -12.86 -20.11
CA ALA A 143 3.91 -13.25 -20.46
C ALA A 143 4.85 -12.05 -20.74
N THR A 144 4.27 -10.87 -21.04
CA THR A 144 5.02 -9.64 -21.36
C THR A 144 4.94 -8.56 -20.28
N SER A 145 4.07 -8.74 -19.27
CA SER A 145 3.93 -7.78 -18.16
C SER A 145 3.66 -8.49 -16.86
N HIS A 146 4.57 -8.33 -15.90
CA HIS A 146 4.47 -8.85 -14.54
C HIS A 146 4.13 -7.76 -13.52
N GLU A 147 3.63 -6.62 -13.97
CA GLU A 147 3.06 -5.60 -13.09
C GLU A 147 1.61 -5.95 -12.76
N PRO A 148 1.27 -6.18 -11.48
CA PRO A 148 -0.03 -6.72 -11.09
C PRO A 148 -1.18 -5.73 -11.33
N CYS A 149 -0.93 -4.46 -11.08
CA CYS A 149 -1.86 -3.37 -11.35
C CYS A 149 -1.12 -2.06 -11.60
N ASN A 150 -1.79 -1.15 -12.29
CA ASN A 150 -1.30 0.19 -12.62
C ASN A 150 -2.18 1.28 -11.99
N SER A 151 -2.85 0.96 -10.90
CA SER A 151 -3.80 1.86 -10.24
C SER A 151 -3.41 2.12 -8.80
N LEU A 152 -3.61 3.34 -8.35
CA LEU A 152 -3.41 3.75 -6.96
C LEU A 152 -4.49 4.76 -6.53
N ARG A 153 -4.63 4.97 -5.23
CA ARG A 153 -5.39 6.07 -4.64
C ARG A 153 -4.46 7.09 -4.04
N ILE A 154 -4.86 8.35 -4.11
CA ILE A 154 -4.25 9.40 -3.31
C ILE A 154 -5.05 9.57 -2.03
N TYR A 155 -4.35 9.49 -0.93
CA TYR A 155 -4.84 9.76 0.41
C TYR A 155 -4.27 11.08 0.92
N GLN A 156 -4.94 11.71 1.86
CA GLN A 156 -4.42 12.84 2.61
C GLN A 156 -4.62 12.57 4.10
N VAL A 157 -3.62 12.93 4.91
CA VAL A 157 -3.77 12.92 6.36
C VAL A 157 -4.70 14.07 6.75
N LYS A 158 -5.83 13.72 7.35
CA LYS A 158 -6.84 14.66 7.86
C LYS A 158 -7.28 14.25 9.25
N LYS A 159 -7.10 15.13 10.22
CA LYS A 159 -7.46 14.88 11.63
C LYS A 159 -6.87 13.56 12.14
N GLY A 160 -5.59 13.33 11.84
CA GLY A 160 -4.86 12.15 12.27
C GLY A 160 -5.29 10.84 11.61
N LYS A 161 -5.88 10.87 10.42
CA LYS A 161 -6.28 9.68 9.65
C LYS A 161 -5.94 9.83 8.18
N LEU A 162 -5.62 8.72 7.52
CA LEU A 162 -5.52 8.66 6.07
C LEU A 162 -6.93 8.62 5.46
N VAL A 163 -7.28 9.67 4.73
CA VAL A 163 -8.59 9.81 4.08
C VAL A 163 -8.37 9.81 2.56
N PRO A 164 -9.05 8.93 1.79
CA PRO A 164 -8.91 8.94 0.34
C PRO A 164 -9.46 10.27 -0.22
N VAL A 165 -8.69 10.92 -1.09
CA VAL A 165 -9.07 12.18 -1.75
C VAL A 165 -9.31 11.98 -3.25
N THR A 166 -9.05 10.78 -3.77
CA THR A 166 -9.39 10.37 -5.13
C THR A 166 -10.06 8.99 -5.13
N ASN A 167 -10.75 8.66 -6.21
CA ASN A 167 -10.94 7.27 -6.60
C ASN A 167 -9.62 6.65 -7.06
N TYR A 168 -9.62 5.37 -7.46
CA TYR A 168 -8.45 4.78 -8.09
C TYR A 168 -8.12 5.53 -9.38
N ILE A 169 -6.86 5.95 -9.48
CA ILE A 169 -6.28 6.56 -10.67
C ILE A 169 -5.50 5.46 -11.37
N THR A 170 -5.87 5.16 -12.61
CA THR A 170 -5.19 4.17 -13.44
C THR A 170 -4.30 4.89 -14.43
N VAL A 171 -3.02 4.51 -14.48
CA VAL A 171 -2.09 5.00 -15.49
C VAL A 171 -2.22 4.14 -16.73
N SER A 172 -2.54 4.76 -17.87
CA SER A 172 -2.48 4.09 -19.19
C SER A 172 -1.03 3.75 -19.51
N ARG A 173 -0.81 2.53 -19.97
CA ARG A 173 0.48 2.06 -20.49
C ARG A 173 0.62 2.40 -21.97
#